data_9dbf1c4efa09f34486366235081b0959
#
_entry.id   9dbf1c4efa09f34486366235081b0959
#
_cell.length_a   1.000
_cell.length_b   1.000
_cell.length_c   1.000
_cell.angle_alpha   90.00
_cell.angle_beta   90.00
_cell.angle_gamma   90.00
#
_symmetry.space_group_name_H-M   'P 1'
#
loop_
_entity.id
_entity.type
_entity.pdbx_description
1 polymer ?
#
loop_
_entity_poly.entity_id
_entity_poly.type
_entity_poly.pdbx_seq_one_letter_code
_entity_poly.pdbx_strand_id
1 'polypeptide(L)'
;MRSIYKAKAPMRIGFFGGGTDVSPYPEEYGGKVLNCTIDKYVRCMLRPTGRPGVTIRSLDLTTITQTVAGREWTGNLPLPEAVMNAHPEIDGVEIVMFSDVPPGSGLGSSSALVVAMLKVLDVAFELGLGPHELARLAYRIEREDMGISGGWQDQYAAAFGGMNVYHFGAGDAIVEPVVADESALLELESTLVIGFIGDRQMLTRNVVNDQVRRMREGDTLRYHHETKAFVDEAVKLLRASRIPDFGRLLHEAWEVKKAFSPHIASPMVDQVYAVAREHGAWGGKLSGAGGGGFMCFCCPFDRRLELEEALAAVGVRVRPFSFTRSGVHAWKAQP
;
A
#
# COMPACT_ATOMS: atom_id res chain seq x y z
N MET A 1 20.82 -12.22 -28.24
CA MET A 1 20.80 -11.57 -26.90
C MET A 1 19.52 -12.00 -26.21
N ARG A 2 19.58 -12.38 -24.93
CA ARG A 2 18.35 -12.78 -24.19
C ARG A 2 17.59 -11.54 -23.78
N SER A 3 16.27 -11.54 -24.00
CA SER A 3 15.41 -10.41 -23.64
C SER A 3 15.42 -10.16 -22.13
N ILE A 4 15.47 -8.89 -21.74
CA ILE A 4 15.29 -8.45 -20.35
C ILE A 4 13.89 -7.89 -20.20
N TYR A 5 13.19 -8.27 -19.15
CA TYR A 5 11.88 -7.76 -18.83
C TYR A 5 11.94 -6.92 -17.55
N LYS A 6 11.18 -5.86 -17.49
CA LYS A 6 11.12 -4.97 -16.33
C LYS A 6 9.68 -4.68 -15.97
N ALA A 7 9.42 -4.49 -14.69
CA ALA A 7 8.14 -4.03 -14.20
C ALA A 7 8.33 -2.99 -13.09
N LYS A 8 7.34 -2.12 -12.93
CA LYS A 8 7.19 -1.24 -11.79
C LYS A 8 5.74 -1.25 -11.31
N ALA A 9 5.53 -1.36 -10.01
CA ALA A 9 4.22 -1.24 -9.38
C ALA A 9 4.21 -0.06 -8.41
N PRO A 10 3.19 0.81 -8.44
CA PRO A 10 3.10 1.96 -7.57
C PRO A 10 2.69 1.55 -6.16
N MET A 11 3.10 2.35 -5.20
CA MET A 11 2.57 2.33 -3.83
C MET A 11 1.38 3.26 -3.70
N ARG A 12 0.70 3.24 -2.54
CA ARG A 12 -0.52 4.01 -2.32
C ARG A 12 -0.54 4.75 -0.99
N ILE A 13 -1.25 5.86 -0.95
CA ILE A 13 -1.74 6.50 0.26
C ILE A 13 -3.20 6.09 0.45
N GLY A 14 -3.53 5.47 1.60
CA GLY A 14 -4.91 5.16 1.95
C GLY A 14 -5.54 6.30 2.73
N PHE A 15 -6.58 6.92 2.19
CA PHE A 15 -7.25 8.05 2.83
C PHE A 15 -8.34 7.60 3.81
N PHE A 16 -9.32 6.86 3.33
CA PHE A 16 -10.50 6.47 4.12
C PHE A 16 -10.83 4.99 3.95
N GLY A 17 -11.59 4.45 4.88
CA GLY A 17 -12.12 3.08 4.78
C GLY A 17 -11.16 1.98 5.22
N GLY A 18 -9.88 2.29 5.46
CA GLY A 18 -8.87 1.27 5.78
C GLY A 18 -9.19 0.47 7.04
N GLY A 19 -9.16 -0.86 6.91
CA GLY A 19 -9.59 -1.84 7.90
C GLY A 19 -10.93 -2.50 7.56
N THR A 20 -11.76 -1.85 6.72
CA THR A 20 -12.98 -2.48 6.22
C THR A 20 -12.72 -3.43 5.04
N ASP A 21 -11.49 -3.47 4.58
CA ASP A 21 -10.96 -4.40 3.57
C ASP A 21 -10.31 -5.64 4.20
N VAL A 22 -10.34 -5.78 5.52
CA VAL A 22 -9.73 -6.90 6.27
C VAL A 22 -10.81 -7.88 6.69
N SER A 23 -10.65 -9.17 6.34
CA SER A 23 -11.58 -10.24 6.73
C SER A 23 -11.76 -10.32 8.26
N PRO A 24 -13.00 -10.57 8.74
CA PRO A 24 -14.19 -10.93 7.99
C PRO A 24 -15.10 -9.75 7.60
N TYR A 25 -14.72 -8.50 7.82
CA TYR A 25 -15.60 -7.35 7.59
C TYR A 25 -16.12 -7.23 6.15
N PRO A 26 -15.28 -7.38 5.08
CA PRO A 26 -15.78 -7.27 3.71
C PRO A 26 -16.80 -8.35 3.37
N GLU A 27 -16.65 -9.55 3.88
CA GLU A 27 -17.57 -10.67 3.61
C GLU A 27 -18.93 -10.48 4.29
N GLU A 28 -18.94 -9.91 5.50
CA GLU A 28 -20.14 -9.76 6.32
C GLU A 28 -20.89 -8.45 6.04
N TYR A 29 -20.18 -7.36 5.79
CA TYR A 29 -20.76 -6.01 5.73
C TYR A 29 -20.42 -5.27 4.43
N GLY A 30 -19.61 -5.85 3.56
CA GLY A 30 -19.04 -5.17 2.39
C GLY A 30 -18.01 -4.11 2.80
N GLY A 31 -16.77 -4.25 2.35
CA GLY A 31 -15.69 -3.28 2.58
C GLY A 31 -15.74 -2.11 1.60
N LYS A 32 -15.24 -0.94 2.01
CA LYS A 32 -15.09 0.20 1.12
C LYS A 32 -13.86 1.02 1.51
N VAL A 33 -12.97 1.29 0.54
CA VAL A 33 -11.71 2.01 0.78
C VAL A 33 -11.48 3.04 -0.32
N LEU A 34 -11.07 4.25 0.05
CA LEU A 34 -10.56 5.28 -0.85
C LEU A 34 -9.04 5.38 -0.70
N ASN A 35 -8.32 5.16 -1.78
CA ASN A 35 -6.88 5.40 -1.83
C ASN A 35 -6.44 6.02 -3.17
N CYS A 36 -5.20 6.48 -3.22
CA CYS A 36 -4.56 6.94 -4.44
C CYS A 36 -3.14 6.41 -4.52
N THR A 37 -2.74 5.99 -5.71
CA THR A 37 -1.35 5.58 -5.95
C THR A 37 -0.45 6.79 -6.14
N ILE A 38 0.82 6.61 -5.74
CA ILE A 38 1.85 7.64 -5.77
C ILE A 38 3.10 7.18 -6.54
N ASP A 39 3.95 8.12 -6.91
CA ASP A 39 5.20 7.91 -7.65
C ASP A 39 6.34 7.26 -6.84
N LYS A 40 5.98 6.46 -5.85
CA LYS A 40 6.87 5.54 -5.15
C LYS A 40 6.58 4.12 -5.63
N TYR A 41 7.63 3.43 -6.05
CA TYR A 41 7.50 2.17 -6.76
C TYR A 41 8.32 1.05 -6.14
N VAL A 42 7.83 -0.16 -6.33
CA VAL A 42 8.71 -1.34 -6.39
C VAL A 42 9.01 -1.62 -7.85
N ARG A 43 10.27 -1.92 -8.13
CA ARG A 43 10.75 -2.28 -9.47
C ARG A 43 11.30 -3.67 -9.49
N CYS A 44 10.96 -4.42 -10.53
CA CYS A 44 11.47 -5.76 -10.78
C CYS A 44 12.11 -5.81 -12.17
N MET A 45 13.19 -6.55 -12.29
CA MET A 45 13.82 -6.94 -13.54
C MET A 45 13.94 -8.46 -13.58
N LEU A 46 13.56 -9.06 -14.69
CA LEU A 46 13.72 -10.48 -14.95
C LEU A 46 14.60 -10.67 -16.18
N ARG A 47 15.57 -11.59 -16.09
CA ARG A 47 16.36 -12.05 -17.21
C ARG A 47 16.48 -13.59 -17.23
N PRO A 48 16.28 -14.25 -18.37
CA PRO A 48 16.59 -15.67 -18.53
C PRO A 48 18.10 -15.91 -18.39
N THR A 49 18.47 -16.89 -17.58
CA THR A 49 19.90 -17.26 -17.37
C THR A 49 20.40 -18.28 -18.37
N GLY A 50 19.48 -19.18 -18.84
CA GLY A 50 19.78 -20.33 -19.64
C GLY A 50 20.46 -21.47 -18.88
N ARG A 51 20.42 -21.39 -17.57
CA ARG A 51 20.87 -22.45 -16.65
C ARG A 51 19.70 -22.76 -15.72
N PRO A 52 19.50 -24.00 -15.30
CA PRO A 52 18.49 -24.35 -14.31
C PRO A 52 18.68 -23.55 -13.01
N GLY A 53 17.58 -23.32 -12.31
CA GLY A 53 17.53 -22.60 -11.05
C GLY A 53 16.98 -21.17 -11.18
N VAL A 54 16.50 -20.65 -10.06
CA VAL A 54 16.00 -19.30 -9.91
C VAL A 54 16.89 -18.54 -8.92
N THR A 55 17.28 -17.32 -9.29
CA THR A 55 18.01 -16.41 -8.40
C THR A 55 17.19 -15.16 -8.20
N ILE A 56 16.97 -14.75 -6.95
CA ILE A 56 16.28 -13.49 -6.62
C ILE A 56 17.20 -12.63 -5.78
N ARG A 57 17.34 -11.37 -6.17
CA ARG A 57 18.19 -10.37 -5.50
C ARG A 57 17.38 -9.15 -5.12
N SER A 58 17.40 -8.80 -3.85
CA SER A 58 16.90 -7.51 -3.34
C SER A 58 18.06 -6.55 -3.19
N LEU A 59 18.04 -5.43 -3.92
CA LEU A 59 19.13 -4.45 -3.89
C LEU A 59 19.04 -3.56 -2.65
N ASP A 60 17.83 -3.24 -2.21
CA ASP A 60 17.56 -2.42 -1.03
C ASP A 60 17.82 -3.17 0.28
N LEU A 61 17.60 -4.49 0.32
CA LEU A 61 17.92 -5.33 1.48
C LEU A 61 19.32 -5.94 1.41
N THR A 62 20.03 -5.78 0.29
CA THR A 62 21.33 -6.43 0.02
C THR A 62 21.30 -7.95 0.21
N THR A 63 20.15 -8.55 -0.06
CA THR A 63 19.87 -9.97 0.20
C THR A 63 19.67 -10.73 -1.11
N ILE A 64 20.17 -11.96 -1.14
CA ILE A 64 20.04 -12.88 -2.27
C ILE A 64 19.44 -14.18 -1.75
N THR A 65 18.47 -14.71 -2.48
CA THR A 65 18.00 -16.09 -2.39
C THR A 65 18.15 -16.78 -3.72
N GLN A 66 18.43 -18.06 -3.71
CA GLN A 66 18.55 -18.86 -4.92
C GLN A 66 18.11 -20.28 -4.68
N THR A 67 17.69 -20.95 -5.75
CA THR A 67 17.42 -22.39 -5.74
C THR A 67 18.26 -23.06 -6.80
N VAL A 68 18.64 -24.28 -6.54
CA VAL A 68 19.16 -25.25 -7.50
C VAL A 68 18.08 -26.30 -7.69
N ALA A 69 18.13 -27.13 -8.73
CA ALA A 69 17.12 -28.12 -9.08
C ALA A 69 16.37 -28.71 -7.86
N GLY A 70 15.05 -28.55 -7.79
CA GLY A 70 14.20 -29.02 -6.69
C GLY A 70 13.54 -27.94 -5.85
N ARG A 71 13.85 -26.65 -6.06
CA ARG A 71 13.24 -25.49 -5.43
C ARG A 71 13.23 -25.48 -3.89
N GLU A 72 14.30 -25.95 -3.28
CA GLU A 72 14.54 -25.63 -1.88
C GLU A 72 15.09 -24.19 -1.77
N TRP A 73 14.32 -23.32 -1.12
CA TRP A 73 14.69 -21.92 -0.90
C TRP A 73 15.50 -21.77 0.38
N THR A 74 16.31 -20.71 0.43
CA THR A 74 17.06 -20.36 1.65
C THR A 74 16.22 -19.70 2.72
N GLY A 75 14.99 -19.25 2.40
CA GLY A 75 14.10 -18.52 3.31
C GLY A 75 14.50 -17.07 3.54
N ASN A 76 15.49 -16.55 2.81
CA ASN A 76 16.00 -15.19 2.99
C ASN A 76 15.06 -14.11 2.45
N LEU A 77 14.25 -14.44 1.43
CA LEU A 77 13.28 -13.56 0.79
C LEU A 77 11.92 -14.28 0.69
N PRO A 78 11.24 -14.54 1.81
CA PRO A 78 10.08 -15.45 1.84
C PRO A 78 8.94 -15.02 0.92
N LEU A 79 8.66 -13.72 0.78
CA LEU A 79 7.58 -13.23 -0.07
C LEU A 79 7.89 -13.40 -1.58
N PRO A 80 9.05 -13.00 -2.11
CA PRO A 80 9.48 -13.35 -3.45
C PRO A 80 9.54 -14.86 -3.74
N GLU A 81 9.98 -15.64 -2.76
CA GLU A 81 10.04 -17.11 -2.86
C GLU A 81 8.62 -17.69 -3.01
N ALA A 82 7.63 -17.17 -2.27
CA ALA A 82 6.24 -17.60 -2.40
C ALA A 82 5.64 -17.25 -3.79
N VAL A 83 5.99 -16.09 -4.37
CA VAL A 83 5.58 -15.74 -5.74
C VAL A 83 6.11 -16.78 -6.73
N MET A 84 7.36 -17.19 -6.61
CA MET A 84 7.94 -18.20 -7.50
C MET A 84 7.38 -19.61 -7.24
N ASN A 85 6.99 -19.92 -6.00
CA ASN A 85 6.33 -21.20 -5.69
C ASN A 85 4.92 -21.30 -6.32
N ALA A 86 4.24 -20.17 -6.53
CA ALA A 86 2.98 -20.14 -7.27
C ALA A 86 3.16 -20.43 -8.78
N HIS A 87 4.40 -20.39 -9.29
CA HIS A 87 4.77 -20.64 -10.69
C HIS A 87 5.89 -21.69 -10.80
N PRO A 88 5.63 -22.94 -10.41
CA PRO A 88 6.64 -24.00 -10.40
C PRO A 88 7.21 -24.35 -11.78
N GLU A 89 6.52 -24.03 -12.84
CA GLU A 89 6.94 -24.24 -14.23
C GLU A 89 8.03 -23.26 -14.69
N ILE A 90 8.19 -22.10 -14.01
CA ILE A 90 9.17 -21.09 -14.39
C ILE A 90 10.53 -21.41 -13.78
N ASP A 91 11.54 -21.62 -14.61
CA ASP A 91 12.91 -21.93 -14.22
C ASP A 91 13.93 -21.17 -15.08
N GLY A 92 15.20 -21.22 -14.70
CA GLY A 92 16.29 -20.61 -15.47
C GLY A 92 16.23 -19.08 -15.53
N VAL A 93 15.83 -18.41 -14.45
CA VAL A 93 15.67 -16.95 -14.40
C VAL A 93 16.44 -16.30 -13.24
N GLU A 94 16.86 -15.07 -13.46
CA GLU A 94 17.30 -14.17 -12.40
C GLU A 94 16.31 -13.02 -12.29
N ILE A 95 15.84 -12.72 -11.06
CA ILE A 95 14.97 -11.60 -10.72
C ILE A 95 15.73 -10.64 -9.82
N VAL A 96 15.74 -9.36 -10.15
CA VAL A 96 16.35 -8.30 -9.34
C VAL A 96 15.26 -7.31 -8.95
N MET A 97 15.19 -6.97 -7.67
CA MET A 97 14.17 -6.09 -7.10
C MET A 97 14.78 -4.89 -6.39
N PHE A 98 14.02 -3.81 -6.38
CA PHE A 98 14.35 -2.58 -5.66
C PHE A 98 13.08 -1.84 -5.25
N SER A 99 13.03 -1.32 -4.03
CA SER A 99 11.92 -0.52 -3.48
C SER A 99 12.36 0.90 -3.17
N ASP A 100 11.52 1.90 -3.51
CA ASP A 100 11.76 3.31 -3.19
C ASP A 100 11.59 3.65 -1.70
N VAL A 101 10.95 2.73 -0.93
CA VAL A 101 10.74 2.88 0.52
C VAL A 101 11.07 1.58 1.25
N PRO A 102 11.42 1.66 2.54
CA PRO A 102 11.73 0.46 3.32
C PRO A 102 10.51 -0.45 3.47
N PRO A 103 10.72 -1.76 3.68
CA PRO A 103 9.65 -2.69 4.06
C PRO A 103 8.91 -2.20 5.31
N GLY A 104 7.62 -2.50 5.39
CA GLY A 104 6.81 -2.07 6.54
C GLY A 104 6.45 -0.59 6.58
N SER A 105 6.75 0.17 5.52
CA SER A 105 6.47 1.61 5.39
C SER A 105 5.00 2.01 5.58
N GLY A 106 4.06 1.07 5.37
CA GLY A 106 2.62 1.36 5.40
C GLY A 106 2.05 1.86 4.07
N LEU A 107 2.88 2.02 3.04
CA LEU A 107 2.45 2.48 1.71
C LEU A 107 2.09 1.32 0.76
N GLY A 108 1.94 0.09 1.25
CA GLY A 108 1.62 -1.07 0.43
C GLY A 108 2.81 -1.66 -0.34
N SER A 109 4.04 -1.42 0.13
CA SER A 109 5.27 -1.85 -0.57
C SER A 109 5.38 -3.37 -0.73
N SER A 110 4.92 -4.17 0.23
CA SER A 110 4.89 -5.64 0.16
C SER A 110 4.03 -6.12 -1.01
N SER A 111 2.79 -5.64 -1.06
CA SER A 111 1.85 -6.02 -2.14
C SER A 111 2.27 -5.47 -3.50
N ALA A 112 2.83 -4.25 -3.54
CA ALA A 112 3.43 -3.71 -4.76
C ALA A 112 4.60 -4.58 -5.26
N LEU A 113 5.38 -5.20 -4.36
CA LEU A 113 6.42 -6.15 -4.71
C LEU A 113 5.84 -7.40 -5.40
N VAL A 114 4.83 -8.01 -4.78
CA VAL A 114 4.17 -9.21 -5.34
C VAL A 114 3.57 -8.90 -6.71
N VAL A 115 2.84 -7.78 -6.82
CA VAL A 115 2.22 -7.35 -8.08
C VAL A 115 3.27 -7.06 -9.16
N ALA A 116 4.40 -6.39 -8.82
CA ALA A 116 5.48 -6.14 -9.78
C ALA A 116 6.15 -7.44 -10.25
N MET A 117 6.38 -8.39 -9.33
CA MET A 117 6.94 -9.69 -9.67
C MET A 117 5.99 -10.49 -10.57
N LEU A 118 4.72 -10.60 -10.21
CA LEU A 118 3.72 -11.30 -11.03
C LEU A 118 3.61 -10.65 -12.42
N LYS A 119 3.64 -9.32 -12.51
CA LYS A 119 3.54 -8.63 -13.80
C LYS A 119 4.77 -8.82 -14.68
N VAL A 120 5.97 -8.90 -14.12
CA VAL A 120 7.17 -9.18 -14.93
C VAL A 120 7.17 -10.63 -15.41
N LEU A 121 6.66 -11.59 -14.61
CA LEU A 121 6.46 -12.98 -15.01
C LEU A 121 5.40 -13.06 -16.11
N ASP A 122 4.25 -12.37 -15.93
CA ASP A 122 3.17 -12.31 -16.91
C ASP A 122 3.68 -11.92 -18.31
N VAL A 123 4.45 -10.83 -18.40
CA VAL A 123 4.98 -10.35 -19.69
C VAL A 123 6.11 -11.24 -20.23
N ALA A 124 6.92 -11.84 -19.35
CA ALA A 124 8.03 -12.67 -19.78
C ALA A 124 7.58 -14.05 -20.29
N PHE A 125 6.49 -14.60 -19.75
CA PHE A 125 5.97 -15.94 -20.01
C PHE A 125 4.56 -15.97 -20.61
N GLU A 126 4.02 -14.79 -20.98
CA GLU A 126 2.72 -14.64 -21.66
C GLU A 126 1.56 -15.30 -20.88
N LEU A 127 1.51 -15.06 -19.54
CA LEU A 127 0.49 -15.68 -18.68
C LEU A 127 -0.90 -15.12 -18.89
N GLY A 128 -1.04 -13.91 -19.49
CA GLY A 128 -2.32 -13.30 -19.85
C GLY A 128 -3.10 -12.73 -18.67
N LEU A 129 -2.42 -12.33 -17.59
CA LEU A 129 -3.07 -11.82 -16.37
C LEU A 129 -3.58 -10.38 -16.54
N GLY A 130 -4.90 -10.21 -16.48
CA GLY A 130 -5.54 -8.90 -16.36
C GLY A 130 -5.36 -8.30 -14.94
N PRO A 131 -5.70 -7.01 -14.75
CA PRO A 131 -5.49 -6.35 -13.45
C PRO A 131 -6.22 -7.02 -12.28
N HIS A 132 -7.42 -7.53 -12.47
CA HIS A 132 -8.17 -8.25 -11.44
C HIS A 132 -7.52 -9.57 -11.06
N GLU A 133 -7.16 -10.40 -12.06
CA GLU A 133 -6.49 -11.68 -11.82
C GLU A 133 -5.16 -11.47 -11.11
N LEU A 134 -4.41 -10.44 -11.51
CA LEU A 134 -3.13 -10.09 -10.91
C LEU A 134 -3.29 -9.70 -9.43
N ALA A 135 -4.28 -8.85 -9.12
CA ALA A 135 -4.55 -8.42 -7.75
C ALA A 135 -5.03 -9.58 -6.86
N ARG A 136 -5.90 -10.45 -7.39
CA ARG A 136 -6.40 -11.64 -6.68
C ARG A 136 -5.30 -12.66 -6.43
N LEU A 137 -4.45 -12.92 -7.42
CA LEU A 137 -3.31 -13.83 -7.28
C LEU A 137 -2.33 -13.29 -6.23
N ALA A 138 -2.04 -11.98 -6.27
CA ALA A 138 -1.19 -11.34 -5.27
C ALA A 138 -1.79 -11.45 -3.86
N TYR A 139 -3.10 -11.22 -3.71
CA TYR A 139 -3.80 -11.39 -2.43
C TYR A 139 -3.70 -12.83 -1.93
N ARG A 140 -3.99 -13.83 -2.78
CA ARG A 140 -3.91 -15.25 -2.42
C ARG A 140 -2.51 -15.59 -1.89
N ILE A 141 -1.46 -15.22 -2.62
CA ILE A 141 -0.07 -15.50 -2.20
C ILE A 141 0.23 -14.89 -0.83
N GLU A 142 -0.10 -13.60 -0.63
CA GLU A 142 0.22 -12.92 0.63
C GLU A 142 -0.65 -13.38 1.81
N ARG A 143 -1.96 -13.51 1.61
CA ARG A 143 -2.93 -13.69 2.72
C ARG A 143 -3.27 -15.14 2.99
N GLU A 144 -3.43 -15.96 1.95
CA GLU A 144 -3.84 -17.34 2.08
C GLU A 144 -2.62 -18.28 2.16
N ASP A 145 -1.71 -18.22 1.18
CA ASP A 145 -0.57 -19.14 1.10
C ASP A 145 0.48 -18.84 2.18
N MET A 146 0.76 -17.56 2.44
CA MET A 146 1.76 -17.14 3.45
C MET A 146 1.15 -16.77 4.81
N GLY A 147 -0.16 -16.59 4.91
CA GLY A 147 -0.83 -16.20 6.14
C GLY A 147 -0.43 -14.82 6.67
N ILE A 148 -0.01 -13.90 5.80
CA ILE A 148 0.32 -12.53 6.19
C ILE A 148 -0.98 -11.76 6.45
N SER A 149 -1.20 -11.30 7.67
CA SER A 149 -2.40 -10.55 8.03
C SER A 149 -2.49 -9.20 7.31
N GLY A 150 -3.64 -8.90 6.73
CA GLY A 150 -3.88 -7.64 6.00
C GLY A 150 -5.16 -7.69 5.17
N GLY A 151 -5.47 -6.56 4.52
CA GLY A 151 -6.64 -6.41 3.66
C GLY A 151 -6.32 -6.56 2.18
N TRP A 152 -7.32 -6.23 1.38
CA TRP A 152 -7.33 -6.36 -0.09
C TRP A 152 -6.80 -5.13 -0.84
N GLN A 153 -6.79 -3.95 -0.20
CA GLN A 153 -6.60 -2.68 -0.89
C GLN A 153 -5.26 -2.52 -1.59
N ASP A 154 -4.19 -3.11 -1.04
CA ASP A 154 -2.82 -2.85 -1.47
C ASP A 154 -2.52 -3.49 -2.82
N GLN A 155 -2.96 -4.73 -3.01
CA GLN A 155 -2.81 -5.47 -4.26
C GLN A 155 -3.61 -4.82 -5.38
N TYR A 156 -4.85 -4.42 -5.09
CA TYR A 156 -5.71 -3.75 -6.06
C TYR A 156 -5.18 -2.36 -6.42
N ALA A 157 -4.73 -1.57 -5.44
CA ALA A 157 -4.11 -0.27 -5.72
C ALA A 157 -2.88 -0.40 -6.62
N ALA A 158 -1.98 -1.34 -6.33
CA ALA A 158 -0.78 -1.57 -7.13
C ALA A 158 -1.11 -2.06 -8.55
N ALA A 159 -2.14 -2.89 -8.72
CA ALA A 159 -2.54 -3.42 -10.02
C ALA A 159 -3.23 -2.37 -10.91
N PHE A 160 -4.15 -1.59 -10.34
CA PHE A 160 -4.99 -0.65 -11.09
C PHE A 160 -4.40 0.75 -11.22
N GLY A 161 -3.80 1.27 -10.14
CA GLY A 161 -3.31 2.66 -10.10
C GLY A 161 -4.42 3.70 -10.03
N GLY A 162 -4.05 4.95 -9.83
CA GLY A 162 -4.96 6.07 -9.77
C GLY A 162 -5.64 6.26 -8.42
N MET A 163 -6.61 7.18 -8.39
CA MET A 163 -7.47 7.41 -7.23
C MET A 163 -8.76 6.64 -7.42
N ASN A 164 -9.01 5.67 -6.54
CA ASN A 164 -10.18 4.80 -6.66
C ASN A 164 -10.89 4.59 -5.33
N VAL A 165 -12.18 4.36 -5.42
CA VAL A 165 -12.96 3.67 -4.39
C VAL A 165 -12.95 2.18 -4.73
N TYR A 166 -12.55 1.38 -3.77
CA TYR A 166 -12.59 -0.08 -3.85
C TYR A 166 -13.73 -0.58 -2.99
N HIS A 167 -14.61 -1.39 -3.59
CA HIS A 167 -15.68 -2.09 -2.89
C HIS A 167 -15.27 -3.56 -2.78
N PHE A 168 -15.19 -4.07 -1.57
CA PHE A 168 -14.81 -5.45 -1.30
C PHE A 168 -16.01 -6.22 -0.76
N GLY A 169 -16.22 -7.43 -1.27
CA GLY A 169 -17.30 -8.32 -0.85
C GLY A 169 -16.80 -9.77 -0.76
N ALA A 170 -17.73 -10.72 -0.77
CA ALA A 170 -17.43 -12.15 -0.67
C ALA A 170 -16.64 -12.65 -1.89
N GLY A 171 -15.32 -12.50 -1.84
CA GLY A 171 -14.38 -13.04 -2.84
C GLY A 171 -14.17 -12.21 -4.09
N ASP A 172 -14.71 -10.98 -4.16
CA ASP A 172 -14.50 -10.09 -5.29
C ASP A 172 -14.35 -8.62 -4.87
N ALA A 173 -13.79 -7.82 -5.79
CA ALA A 173 -13.62 -6.39 -5.61
C ALA A 173 -14.05 -5.61 -6.85
N ILE A 174 -14.81 -4.54 -6.63
CA ILE A 174 -15.15 -3.57 -7.67
C ILE A 174 -14.23 -2.37 -7.51
N VAL A 175 -13.61 -1.95 -8.59
CA VAL A 175 -12.75 -0.77 -8.63
C VAL A 175 -13.51 0.35 -9.32
N GLU A 176 -13.85 1.39 -8.57
CA GLU A 176 -14.55 2.58 -9.06
C GLU A 176 -13.58 3.77 -9.11
N PRO A 177 -13.15 4.22 -10.31
CA PRO A 177 -12.32 5.41 -10.42
C PRO A 177 -13.06 6.64 -9.87
N VAL A 178 -12.36 7.44 -9.05
CA VAL A 178 -12.91 8.70 -8.57
C VAL A 178 -12.93 9.71 -9.71
N VAL A 179 -14.13 10.07 -10.13
CA VAL A 179 -14.34 11.14 -11.10
C VAL A 179 -14.46 12.46 -10.35
N ALA A 180 -13.40 13.27 -10.41
CA ALA A 180 -13.33 14.63 -9.87
C ALA A 180 -12.59 15.52 -10.87
N ASP A 181 -12.74 16.83 -10.74
CA ASP A 181 -12.00 17.77 -11.57
C ASP A 181 -10.49 17.60 -11.36
N GLU A 182 -9.70 17.70 -12.42
CA GLU A 182 -8.25 17.60 -12.32
C GLU A 182 -7.65 18.63 -11.37
N SER A 183 -8.20 19.85 -11.36
CA SER A 183 -7.81 20.91 -10.41
C SER A 183 -8.01 20.51 -8.96
N ALA A 184 -9.09 19.79 -8.62
CA ALA A 184 -9.34 19.30 -7.26
C ALA A 184 -8.30 18.23 -6.85
N LEU A 185 -7.88 17.36 -7.77
CA LEU A 185 -6.85 16.36 -7.50
C LEU A 185 -5.47 17.00 -7.35
N LEU A 186 -5.14 18.00 -8.17
CA LEU A 186 -3.90 18.76 -8.07
C LEU A 186 -3.86 19.59 -6.79
N GLU A 187 -4.97 20.20 -6.41
CA GLU A 187 -5.08 20.92 -5.14
C GLU A 187 -4.90 19.98 -3.94
N LEU A 188 -5.54 18.81 -3.96
CA LEU A 188 -5.32 17.80 -2.92
C LEU A 188 -3.84 17.38 -2.86
N GLU A 189 -3.20 17.08 -3.99
CA GLU A 189 -1.79 16.70 -4.04
C GLU A 189 -0.89 17.79 -3.44
N SER A 190 -1.15 19.05 -3.79
CA SER A 190 -0.36 20.20 -3.35
C SER A 190 -0.45 20.45 -1.83
N THR A 191 -1.60 20.11 -1.23
CA THR A 191 -1.86 20.28 0.21
C THR A 191 -1.41 19.08 1.06
N LEU A 192 -0.97 17.99 0.44
CA LEU A 192 -0.55 16.78 1.15
C LEU A 192 0.95 16.76 1.42
N VAL A 193 1.32 16.39 2.64
CA VAL A 193 2.68 16.12 3.09
C VAL A 193 2.75 14.68 3.58
N ILE A 194 3.75 13.91 3.13
CA ILE A 194 4.02 12.57 3.66
C ILE A 194 5.37 12.53 4.36
N GLY A 195 5.43 11.89 5.51
CA GLY A 195 6.66 11.76 6.27
C GLY A 195 6.80 10.38 6.91
N PHE A 196 8.00 9.83 6.87
CA PHE A 196 8.34 8.60 7.54
C PHE A 196 8.75 8.90 8.99
N ILE A 197 7.99 8.34 9.93
CA ILE A 197 8.16 8.59 11.37
C ILE A 197 9.04 7.55 12.07
N GLY A 198 9.49 6.53 11.37
CA GLY A 198 10.30 5.44 11.89
C GLY A 198 9.67 4.07 11.68
N ASP A 199 10.45 3.04 11.99
CA ASP A 199 9.99 1.67 11.87
C ASP A 199 8.92 1.36 12.91
N ARG A 200 8.06 0.40 12.57
CA ARG A 200 7.01 -0.05 13.49
C ARG A 200 7.60 -0.75 14.69
N GLN A 201 7.18 -0.32 15.89
CA GLN A 201 7.58 -0.96 17.15
C GLN A 201 6.96 -2.35 17.31
N MET A 202 5.85 -2.62 16.62
CA MET A 202 5.15 -3.90 16.65
C MET A 202 4.98 -4.44 15.23
N LEU A 203 5.08 -5.75 15.06
CA LEU A 203 4.83 -6.41 13.78
C LEU A 203 3.42 -6.08 13.28
N THR A 204 3.29 -5.71 12.01
CA THR A 204 2.00 -5.39 11.37
C THR A 204 0.94 -6.44 11.64
N ARG A 205 1.33 -7.74 11.61
CA ARG A 205 0.45 -8.87 11.91
C ARG A 205 -0.24 -8.73 13.27
N ASN A 206 0.49 -8.33 14.30
CA ASN A 206 -0.07 -8.23 15.65
C ASN A 206 -1.09 -7.09 15.73
N VAL A 207 -0.83 -5.97 15.09
CA VAL A 207 -1.76 -4.83 15.04
C VAL A 207 -3.04 -5.20 14.29
N VAL A 208 -2.93 -5.87 13.13
CA VAL A 208 -4.09 -6.29 12.34
C VAL A 208 -4.89 -7.36 13.09
N ASN A 209 -4.22 -8.35 13.67
CA ASN A 209 -4.90 -9.42 14.41
C ASN A 209 -5.67 -8.88 15.62
N ASP A 210 -5.12 -7.89 16.34
CA ASP A 210 -5.83 -7.24 17.45
C ASP A 210 -7.07 -6.48 16.95
N GLN A 211 -6.97 -5.74 15.84
CA GLN A 211 -8.12 -5.07 15.22
C GLN A 211 -9.23 -6.08 14.85
N VAL A 212 -8.87 -7.20 14.22
CA VAL A 212 -9.82 -8.25 13.82
C VAL A 212 -10.47 -8.89 15.06
N ARG A 213 -9.68 -9.23 16.10
CA ARG A 213 -10.20 -9.80 17.33
C ARG A 213 -11.23 -8.89 17.99
N ARG A 214 -10.89 -7.62 18.20
CA ARG A 214 -11.77 -6.63 18.83
C ARG A 214 -13.04 -6.33 18.02
N MET A 215 -12.94 -6.39 16.70
CA MET A 215 -14.12 -6.28 15.85
C MET A 215 -15.06 -7.48 16.04
N ARG A 216 -14.52 -8.70 16.04
CA ARG A 216 -15.31 -9.93 16.26
C ARG A 216 -15.97 -9.98 17.65
N GLU A 217 -15.31 -9.44 18.66
CA GLU A 217 -15.86 -9.28 20.02
C GLU A 217 -16.95 -8.19 20.10
N GLY A 218 -17.18 -7.45 19.00
CA GLY A 218 -18.18 -6.38 18.90
C GLY A 218 -17.70 -5.02 19.40
N ASP A 219 -16.55 -4.94 20.04
CA ASP A 219 -16.03 -3.72 20.68
C ASP A 219 -15.84 -2.57 19.70
N THR A 220 -15.42 -2.89 18.46
CA THR A 220 -15.01 -1.88 17.48
C THR A 220 -15.84 -1.90 16.20
N LEU A 221 -16.83 -2.76 16.05
CA LEU A 221 -17.63 -2.89 14.82
C LEU A 221 -18.27 -1.57 14.37
N ARG A 222 -18.80 -0.79 15.31
CA ARG A 222 -19.39 0.54 15.02
C ARG A 222 -18.39 1.48 14.35
N TYR A 223 -17.13 1.45 14.77
CA TYR A 223 -16.07 2.29 14.23
C TYR A 223 -15.68 1.87 12.81
N HIS A 224 -15.79 0.56 12.49
CA HIS A 224 -15.60 0.08 11.11
C HIS A 224 -16.72 0.58 10.20
N HIS A 225 -17.97 0.57 10.66
CA HIS A 225 -19.10 1.14 9.91
C HIS A 225 -18.92 2.65 9.68
N GLU A 226 -18.50 3.38 10.69
CA GLU A 226 -18.21 4.81 10.59
C GLU A 226 -17.04 5.08 9.61
N THR A 227 -15.96 4.32 9.73
CA THR A 227 -14.80 4.40 8.81
C THR A 227 -15.20 4.13 7.36
N LYS A 228 -16.12 3.20 7.12
CA LYS A 228 -16.69 2.94 5.80
C LYS A 228 -17.50 4.12 5.27
N ALA A 229 -18.31 4.75 6.11
CA ALA A 229 -19.15 5.89 5.74
C ALA A 229 -18.33 7.13 5.33
N PHE A 230 -17.17 7.37 5.93
CA PHE A 230 -16.27 8.45 5.54
C PHE A 230 -15.83 8.41 4.08
N VAL A 231 -15.82 7.24 3.45
CA VAL A 231 -15.45 7.12 2.02
C VAL A 231 -16.41 7.88 1.13
N ASP A 232 -17.72 7.74 1.36
CA ASP A 232 -18.74 8.41 0.55
C ASP A 232 -18.70 9.93 0.73
N GLU A 233 -18.46 10.39 1.96
CA GLU A 233 -18.34 11.81 2.24
C GLU A 233 -17.06 12.39 1.60
N ALA A 234 -15.94 11.70 1.71
CA ALA A 234 -14.68 12.10 1.08
C ALA A 234 -14.82 12.26 -0.43
N VAL A 235 -15.50 11.33 -1.11
CA VAL A 235 -15.75 11.43 -2.56
C VAL A 235 -16.62 12.64 -2.90
N LYS A 236 -17.65 12.95 -2.10
CA LYS A 236 -18.47 14.17 -2.30
C LYS A 236 -17.64 15.44 -2.15
N LEU A 237 -16.77 15.51 -1.13
CA LEU A 237 -15.90 16.65 -0.90
C LEU A 237 -14.90 16.84 -2.05
N LEU A 238 -14.31 15.77 -2.57
CA LEU A 238 -13.44 15.82 -3.74
C LEU A 238 -14.18 16.33 -4.99
N ARG A 239 -15.35 15.78 -5.28
CA ARG A 239 -16.20 16.23 -6.41
C ARG A 239 -16.63 17.70 -6.30
N ALA A 240 -16.76 18.20 -5.09
CA ALA A 240 -17.10 19.59 -4.81
C ALA A 240 -15.86 20.49 -4.66
N SER A 241 -14.64 19.99 -4.89
CA SER A 241 -13.37 20.71 -4.72
C SER A 241 -13.18 21.30 -3.31
N ARG A 242 -13.77 20.68 -2.28
CA ARG A 242 -13.72 21.12 -0.89
C ARG A 242 -12.53 20.50 -0.15
N ILE A 243 -11.31 20.80 -0.60
CA ILE A 243 -10.08 20.17 -0.08
C ILE A 243 -9.80 20.46 1.40
N PRO A 244 -10.02 21.68 1.95
CA PRO A 244 -9.89 21.91 3.38
C PRO A 244 -10.82 21.02 4.22
N ASP A 245 -12.04 20.77 3.75
CA ASP A 245 -12.99 19.91 4.46
C ASP A 245 -12.61 18.43 4.34
N PHE A 246 -12.04 17.99 3.21
CA PHE A 246 -11.43 16.68 3.07
C PHE A 246 -10.32 16.47 4.11
N GLY A 247 -9.47 17.49 4.32
CA GLY A 247 -8.44 17.47 5.36
C GLY A 247 -9.02 17.37 6.79
N ARG A 248 -10.12 18.08 7.09
CA ARG A 248 -10.82 17.98 8.38
C ARG A 248 -11.46 16.60 8.57
N LEU A 249 -12.09 16.07 7.53
CA LEU A 249 -12.65 14.71 7.54
C LEU A 249 -11.57 13.66 7.78
N LEU A 250 -10.35 13.87 7.26
CA LEU A 250 -9.20 13.00 7.49
C LEU A 250 -8.80 12.98 8.98
N HIS A 251 -8.94 14.10 9.69
CA HIS A 251 -8.74 14.16 11.13
C HIS A 251 -9.80 13.32 11.86
N GLU A 252 -11.08 13.50 11.54
CA GLU A 252 -12.17 12.73 12.15
C GLU A 252 -11.98 11.23 11.93
N ALA A 253 -11.66 10.83 10.69
CA ALA A 253 -11.37 9.44 10.36
C ALA A 253 -10.14 8.87 11.11
N TRP A 254 -9.13 9.71 11.39
CA TRP A 254 -7.99 9.30 12.21
C TRP A 254 -8.39 9.04 13.66
N GLU A 255 -9.19 9.92 14.26
CA GLU A 255 -9.68 9.74 15.63
C GLU A 255 -10.49 8.44 15.78
N VAL A 256 -11.38 8.17 14.81
CA VAL A 256 -12.13 6.89 14.76
C VAL A 256 -11.19 5.69 14.58
N LYS A 257 -10.18 5.82 13.71
CA LYS A 257 -9.23 4.72 13.45
C LYS A 257 -8.41 4.34 14.68
N LYS A 258 -8.04 5.29 15.52
CA LYS A 258 -7.34 5.00 16.79
C LYS A 258 -8.14 4.09 17.72
N ALA A 259 -9.48 4.13 17.64
CA ALA A 259 -10.34 3.28 18.45
C ALA A 259 -10.34 1.80 18.05
N PHE A 260 -9.81 1.43 16.87
CA PHE A 260 -9.76 0.03 16.43
C PHE A 260 -8.84 -0.83 17.30
N SER A 261 -7.71 -0.25 17.76
CA SER A 261 -6.74 -0.93 18.60
C SER A 261 -5.83 0.08 19.31
N PRO A 262 -5.46 -0.15 20.58
CA PRO A 262 -4.50 0.72 21.28
C PRO A 262 -3.09 0.68 20.66
N HIS A 263 -2.83 -0.25 19.74
CA HIS A 263 -1.55 -0.41 19.07
C HIS A 263 -1.44 0.41 17.75
N ILE A 264 -2.48 1.14 17.37
CA ILE A 264 -2.48 1.95 16.14
C ILE A 264 -1.67 3.22 16.33
N ALA A 265 -1.90 3.93 17.45
CA ALA A 265 -1.15 5.11 17.81
C ALA A 265 -0.13 4.76 18.92
N SER A 266 1.12 5.16 18.73
CA SER A 266 2.15 5.12 19.75
C SER A 266 2.40 6.55 20.27
N PRO A 267 3.07 6.75 21.42
CA PRO A 267 3.42 8.08 21.89
C PRO A 267 4.15 8.94 20.83
N MET A 268 5.00 8.32 20.00
CA MET A 268 5.66 9.02 18.89
C MET A 268 4.65 9.44 17.81
N VAL A 269 3.71 8.58 17.45
CA VAL A 269 2.66 8.92 16.46
C VAL A 269 1.82 10.09 16.97
N ASP A 270 1.42 10.07 18.26
CA ASP A 270 0.62 11.14 18.85
C ASP A 270 1.41 12.44 18.93
N GLN A 271 2.68 12.41 19.29
CA GLN A 271 3.57 13.57 19.30
C GLN A 271 3.69 14.20 17.90
N VAL A 272 4.00 13.40 16.89
CA VAL A 272 4.13 13.87 15.50
C VAL A 272 2.81 14.46 15.02
N TYR A 273 1.71 13.81 15.36
CA TYR A 273 0.38 14.30 14.99
C TYR A 273 0.04 15.64 15.65
N ALA A 274 0.35 15.82 16.95
CA ALA A 274 0.17 17.08 17.68
C ALA A 274 0.97 18.21 17.04
N VAL A 275 2.26 17.99 16.75
CA VAL A 275 3.14 18.95 16.05
C VAL A 275 2.52 19.35 14.70
N ALA A 276 2.03 18.39 13.91
CA ALA A 276 1.42 18.70 12.64
C ALA A 276 0.18 19.59 12.79
N ARG A 277 -0.66 19.34 13.80
CA ARG A 277 -1.87 20.16 14.08
C ARG A 277 -1.51 21.57 14.53
N GLU A 278 -0.51 21.75 15.37
CA GLU A 278 0.00 23.05 15.84
C GLU A 278 0.53 23.90 14.68
N HIS A 279 1.11 23.26 13.65
CA HIS A 279 1.66 23.92 12.47
C HIS A 279 0.67 23.94 11.27
N GLY A 280 -0.62 23.87 11.55
CA GLY A 280 -1.68 24.20 10.61
C GLY A 280 -2.21 23.05 9.77
N ALA A 281 -1.81 21.78 10.01
CA ALA A 281 -2.45 20.66 9.33
C ALA A 281 -3.96 20.62 9.67
N TRP A 282 -4.82 20.56 8.66
CA TRP A 282 -6.25 20.34 8.83
C TRP A 282 -6.57 18.96 9.39
N GLY A 283 -5.74 18.00 9.06
CA GLY A 283 -5.82 16.63 9.53
C GLY A 283 -4.72 15.78 8.93
N GLY A 284 -4.73 14.51 9.27
CA GLY A 284 -3.75 13.54 8.79
C GLY A 284 -4.01 12.18 9.38
N LYS A 285 -3.24 11.20 8.96
CA LYS A 285 -3.33 9.84 9.51
C LYS A 285 -2.08 9.03 9.23
N LEU A 286 -1.92 7.96 9.96
CA LEU A 286 -0.94 6.94 9.66
C LEU A 286 -1.39 6.08 8.46
N SER A 287 -0.48 5.79 7.55
CA SER A 287 -0.74 4.90 6.42
C SER A 287 -0.64 3.43 6.83
N GLY A 288 -1.56 2.60 6.33
CA GLY A 288 -1.58 1.16 6.59
C GLY A 288 -2.17 0.77 7.94
N ALA A 289 -1.66 -0.32 8.52
CA ALA A 289 -2.27 -0.97 9.69
C ALA A 289 -2.13 -0.22 11.00
N GLY A 290 -1.14 0.65 11.14
CA GLY A 290 -0.83 1.34 12.40
C GLY A 290 0.57 1.05 12.93
N GLY A 291 0.92 1.66 14.05
CA GLY A 291 2.14 1.40 14.83
C GLY A 291 3.44 2.03 14.32
N GLY A 292 3.44 2.74 13.19
CA GLY A 292 4.62 3.38 12.59
C GLY A 292 4.58 3.38 11.06
N GLY A 293 5.64 3.80 10.41
CA GLY A 293 5.74 3.93 8.97
C GLY A 293 5.52 5.35 8.48
N PHE A 294 4.76 5.55 7.39
CA PHE A 294 4.45 6.88 6.87
C PHE A 294 3.17 7.44 7.48
N MET A 295 3.21 8.73 7.80
CA MET A 295 2.02 9.56 8.03
C MET A 295 1.79 10.47 6.83
N CYS A 296 0.51 10.74 6.57
CA CYS A 296 0.06 11.71 5.58
C CYS A 296 -0.69 12.82 6.30
N PHE A 297 -0.37 14.08 6.00
CA PHE A 297 -1.01 15.27 6.55
C PHE A 297 -1.55 16.13 5.43
N CYS A 298 -2.69 16.76 5.66
CA CYS A 298 -3.30 17.72 4.75
C CYS A 298 -3.26 19.11 5.40
N CYS A 299 -2.63 20.09 4.74
CA CYS A 299 -2.45 21.45 5.27
C CYS A 299 -2.67 22.52 4.19
N PRO A 300 -2.91 23.79 4.57
CA PRO A 300 -2.87 24.89 3.61
C PRO A 300 -1.53 24.91 2.85
N PHE A 301 -1.57 25.21 1.56
CA PHE A 301 -0.38 25.24 0.74
C PHE A 301 0.69 26.22 1.25
N ASP A 302 0.28 27.39 1.70
CA ASP A 302 1.16 28.43 2.26
C ASP A 302 1.76 28.08 3.64
N ARG A 303 1.24 27.04 4.31
CA ARG A 303 1.77 26.52 5.59
C ARG A 303 2.63 25.28 5.41
N ARG A 304 2.73 24.76 4.17
CA ARG A 304 3.40 23.50 3.87
C ARG A 304 4.86 23.47 4.34
N LEU A 305 5.63 24.51 4.01
CA LEU A 305 7.05 24.57 4.38
C LEU A 305 7.24 24.59 5.90
N GLU A 306 6.47 25.39 6.61
CA GLU A 306 6.48 25.45 8.07
C GLU A 306 6.16 24.09 8.69
N LEU A 307 5.15 23.39 8.15
CA LEU A 307 4.82 22.04 8.60
C LEU A 307 5.95 21.03 8.34
N GLU A 308 6.57 21.06 7.16
CA GLU A 308 7.68 20.16 6.81
C GLU A 308 8.90 20.39 7.73
N GLU A 309 9.24 21.63 8.04
CA GLU A 309 10.31 22.00 8.97
C GLU A 309 10.00 21.54 10.40
N ALA A 310 8.77 21.76 10.89
CA ALA A 310 8.36 21.33 12.21
C ALA A 310 8.37 19.78 12.34
N LEU A 311 7.91 19.08 11.32
CA LEU A 311 7.98 17.60 11.27
C LEU A 311 9.41 17.11 11.26
N ALA A 312 10.30 17.75 10.49
CA ALA A 312 11.72 17.40 10.44
C ALA A 312 12.41 17.62 11.80
N ALA A 313 12.05 18.69 12.54
CA ALA A 313 12.57 18.98 13.87
C ALA A 313 12.27 17.87 14.90
N VAL A 314 11.17 17.14 14.73
CA VAL A 314 10.82 15.98 15.58
C VAL A 314 11.24 14.64 14.97
N GLY A 315 12.12 14.64 13.98
CA GLY A 315 12.75 13.45 13.40
C GLY A 315 11.96 12.78 12.27
N VAL A 316 10.90 13.39 11.77
CA VAL A 316 10.14 12.88 10.63
C VAL A 316 10.91 13.11 9.33
N ARG A 317 11.07 12.08 8.54
CA ARG A 317 11.71 12.19 7.21
C ARG A 317 10.65 12.46 6.15
N VAL A 318 10.40 13.73 5.87
CA VAL A 318 9.48 14.15 4.80
C VAL A 318 9.99 13.67 3.44
N ARG A 319 9.08 13.24 2.57
CA ARG A 319 9.39 12.74 1.23
C ARG A 319 8.49 13.40 0.19
N PRO A 320 9.06 13.93 -0.89
CA PRO A 320 8.27 14.41 -2.00
C PRO A 320 7.56 13.22 -2.68
N PHE A 321 6.39 13.49 -3.22
CA PHE A 321 5.63 12.52 -4.01
C PHE A 321 4.71 13.26 -4.98
N SER A 322 4.20 12.52 -5.97
CA SER A 322 3.08 12.93 -6.83
C SER A 322 2.11 11.77 -6.97
N PHE A 323 0.84 12.08 -7.24
CA PHE A 323 -0.13 11.05 -7.61
C PHE A 323 0.23 10.43 -8.94
N THR A 324 -0.04 9.14 -9.11
CA THR A 324 0.11 8.46 -10.39
C THR A 324 -1.21 7.82 -10.81
N ARG A 325 -1.53 7.92 -12.10
CA ARG A 325 -2.76 7.37 -12.68
C ARG A 325 -2.61 5.90 -13.08
N SER A 326 -1.37 5.46 -13.27
CA SER A 326 -1.09 4.12 -13.80
C SER A 326 -0.80 3.14 -12.68
N GLY A 327 -1.40 1.96 -12.77
CA GLY A 327 -1.04 0.80 -11.96
C GLY A 327 0.27 0.17 -12.41
N VAL A 328 0.42 -1.11 -12.11
CA VAL A 328 1.60 -1.86 -12.49
C VAL A 328 1.79 -1.86 -14.01
N HIS A 329 3.02 -1.61 -14.43
CA HIS A 329 3.42 -1.63 -15.83
C HIS A 329 4.67 -2.49 -16.02
N ALA A 330 4.67 -3.31 -17.08
CA ALA A 330 5.86 -4.08 -17.45
C ALA A 330 6.18 -3.91 -18.93
N TRP A 331 7.45 -4.07 -19.28
CA TRP A 331 7.94 -3.92 -20.64
C TRP A 331 9.16 -4.79 -20.89
N LYS A 332 9.33 -5.17 -22.15
CA LYS A 332 10.56 -5.77 -22.64
C LYS A 332 11.59 -4.67 -22.84
N ALA A 333 12.71 -4.74 -22.13
CA ALA A 333 13.79 -3.80 -22.31
C ALA A 333 14.70 -4.25 -23.46
N GLN A 334 15.23 -3.28 -24.19
CA GLN A 334 16.32 -3.56 -25.12
C GLN A 334 17.60 -3.80 -24.31
N PRO A 335 18.42 -4.78 -24.71
CA PRO A 335 19.69 -5.09 -24.02
C PRO A 335 20.70 -3.95 -24.13
#